data_56268597f12f40f6f205a1295abf3b5c
#
_entry.id   56268597f12f40f6f205a1295abf3b5c
#
_cell.length_a   1.000
_cell.length_b   1.000
_cell.length_c   1.000
_cell.angle_alpha   90.00
_cell.angle_beta   90.00
_cell.angle_gamma   90.00
#
_symmetry.space_group_name_H-M   'P 1'
#
loop_
_entity.id
_entity.type
_entity.pdbx_description
1 polymer ?
#
loop_
_entity_poly.entity_id
_entity_poly.type
_entity_poly.pdbx_seq_one_letter_code
_entity_poly.pdbx_strand_id
1 'polypeptide(L)'
;MLDGKGRALNKFAFLVPFYNHPQNIKALIAALKTYELSVIVVDDGSDEESKQILAELERTEGILLLTRAQNGGKGIAMKDGFKFALNRGFSHVLQIDADFQHDVALIGEFLRQSETHPQSIVCANPIYGEDAPKSRVYGRKITNFWVAINTLSLGIKDAMCGFRVYPLEQLKKAAAKSKTSRMEFDIEILVNAARQGVDMRWIDTCVRYEKGGISHFKMLRDNALISLMHAKCFFSLPKFMLDKIWRTCGLNLSKSANFKNGANDAQNLKKPQENSEQNLWWKKQERGGAFFLRPSLFLVQILPEFALKLIVKIVVWFYYIFSKNERENIAEFRRNLSDFAGSQTLKGTSVFSNFEAFGVAICDKFRVWKGKIKDSELEIIDLERIKSELIGAKKGQILLTAHLGNVEICKALGARVDGFRMVILAYDKNSREFNEVLKRISQNDGSVRMMLVNELDVAAMLELKNIVESGEHIGIMGDRTPIGGDKAARVKFLGKEANFNYGPYLIAGILGVKISSLWCQKIEGKFRIDLVPLASTVKLGRDKAAAVREYLQIYVRELENRCKQTPVQWFNFFDFWR
;
A
#
# COMPACT_ATOMS: atom_id res chain seq x y z
N MET A 1 0.37 -21.04 41.35
CA MET A 1 -0.12 -20.04 42.33
C MET A 1 -1.16 -19.20 41.60
N LEU A 2 -2.24 -18.86 42.29
CA LEU A 2 -3.28 -17.97 41.77
C LEU A 2 -3.16 -16.62 42.50
N ASP A 3 -3.44 -15.50 41.79
CA ASP A 3 -3.56 -14.20 42.42
C ASP A 3 -4.80 -14.14 43.33
N GLY A 4 -4.94 -13.10 44.18
CA GLY A 4 -6.10 -12.91 45.05
C GLY A 4 -7.47 -12.78 44.34
N LYS A 5 -7.49 -12.89 42.98
CA LYS A 5 -8.68 -12.91 42.11
C LYS A 5 -8.83 -14.22 41.38
N GLY A 6 -8.08 -15.29 41.74
CA GLY A 6 -8.18 -16.60 41.15
C GLY A 6 -7.52 -16.75 39.75
N ARG A 7 -6.63 -15.81 39.34
CA ARG A 7 -5.90 -15.89 38.06
C ARG A 7 -4.53 -16.54 38.29
N ALA A 8 -4.08 -17.36 37.32
CA ALA A 8 -2.73 -17.88 37.35
C ALA A 8 -1.72 -16.72 37.26
N LEU A 9 -0.79 -16.65 38.21
CA LEU A 9 0.33 -15.70 38.18
C LEU A 9 1.20 -15.98 36.95
N ASN A 10 1.52 -14.94 36.19
CA ASN A 10 2.45 -15.03 35.08
C ASN A 10 3.83 -15.40 35.60
N LYS A 11 4.39 -16.50 35.06
CA LYS A 11 5.74 -16.97 35.40
C LYS A 11 6.66 -16.71 34.22
N PHE A 12 7.57 -15.74 34.37
CA PHE A 12 8.52 -15.31 33.33
C PHE A 12 9.84 -16.05 33.43
N ALA A 13 10.49 -16.25 32.28
CA ALA A 13 11.90 -16.62 32.17
C ALA A 13 12.56 -15.87 31.00
N PHE A 14 13.85 -15.68 31.07
CA PHE A 14 14.64 -15.29 29.91
C PHE A 14 14.91 -16.50 29.02
N LEU A 15 14.96 -16.29 27.70
CA LEU A 15 15.30 -17.31 26.72
C LEU A 15 16.40 -16.76 25.80
N VAL A 16 17.58 -17.35 25.93
CA VAL A 16 18.79 -16.95 25.21
C VAL A 16 19.18 -18.04 24.22
N PRO A 17 18.94 -17.88 22.92
CA PRO A 17 19.51 -18.78 21.90
C PRO A 17 21.00 -18.48 21.77
N PHE A 18 21.83 -19.52 21.88
CA PHE A 18 23.27 -19.40 21.93
C PHE A 18 23.93 -20.30 20.88
N TYR A 19 24.95 -19.76 20.19
CA TYR A 19 25.83 -20.52 19.30
C TYR A 19 27.15 -19.80 19.10
N ASN A 20 28.25 -20.35 19.63
CA ASN A 20 29.63 -19.84 19.50
C ASN A 20 29.80 -18.34 19.79
N HIS A 21 29.26 -17.87 20.92
CA HIS A 21 29.36 -16.47 21.37
C HIS A 21 29.94 -16.39 22.83
N PRO A 22 31.10 -16.95 23.09
CA PRO A 22 31.64 -17.05 24.46
C PRO A 22 31.96 -15.69 25.10
N GLN A 23 32.22 -14.64 24.28
CA GLN A 23 32.75 -13.36 24.78
C GLN A 23 31.74 -12.57 25.63
N ASN A 24 30.46 -12.57 25.24
CA ASN A 24 29.44 -11.70 25.86
C ASN A 24 28.51 -12.44 26.82
N ILE A 25 28.49 -13.77 26.78
CA ILE A 25 27.48 -14.56 27.50
C ILE A 25 27.55 -14.38 29.03
N LYS A 26 28.77 -14.32 29.61
CA LYS A 26 28.96 -14.12 31.06
C LYS A 26 28.39 -12.77 31.51
N ALA A 27 28.68 -11.69 30.77
CA ALA A 27 28.19 -10.34 31.06
C ALA A 27 26.66 -10.26 30.89
N LEU A 28 26.11 -10.90 29.83
CA LEU A 28 24.66 -10.96 29.62
C LEU A 28 23.98 -11.68 30.79
N ILE A 29 24.43 -12.88 31.18
CA ILE A 29 23.83 -13.64 32.27
C ILE A 29 23.86 -12.84 33.57
N ALA A 30 25.00 -12.21 33.91
CA ALA A 30 25.10 -11.35 35.09
C ALA A 30 24.09 -10.21 35.08
N ALA A 31 23.89 -9.55 33.94
CA ALA A 31 22.88 -8.51 33.78
C ALA A 31 21.45 -9.05 33.91
N LEU A 32 21.14 -10.22 33.35
CA LEU A 32 19.82 -10.84 33.42
C LEU A 32 19.45 -11.31 34.83
N LYS A 33 20.42 -11.77 35.60
CA LYS A 33 20.25 -12.23 36.99
C LYS A 33 19.78 -11.12 37.93
N THR A 34 20.07 -9.86 37.64
CA THR A 34 19.60 -8.71 38.45
C THR A 34 18.06 -8.62 38.49
N TYR A 35 17.37 -9.27 37.57
CA TYR A 35 15.88 -9.30 37.52
C TYR A 35 15.27 -10.46 38.31
N GLU A 36 16.05 -11.29 38.96
CA GLU A 36 15.63 -12.44 39.81
C GLU A 36 14.72 -13.44 39.05
N LEU A 37 14.84 -13.51 37.73
CA LEU A 37 14.12 -14.45 36.86
C LEU A 37 15.02 -15.59 36.45
N SER A 38 14.41 -16.77 36.15
CA SER A 38 15.14 -17.90 35.58
C SER A 38 15.65 -17.56 34.21
N VAL A 39 16.91 -17.95 33.91
CA VAL A 39 17.53 -17.77 32.61
C VAL A 39 17.66 -19.12 31.93
N ILE A 40 16.99 -19.32 30.81
CA ILE A 40 17.09 -20.48 29.95
C ILE A 40 18.07 -20.18 28.83
N VAL A 41 19.13 -20.94 28.71
CA VAL A 41 20.08 -20.86 27.60
C VAL A 41 19.91 -22.11 26.74
N VAL A 42 19.71 -21.89 25.43
CA VAL A 42 19.64 -22.98 24.45
C VAL A 42 20.91 -22.97 23.61
N ASP A 43 21.82 -23.89 23.90
CA ASP A 43 23.02 -24.12 23.14
C ASP A 43 22.71 -24.88 21.85
N ASP A 44 22.85 -24.24 20.72
CA ASP A 44 22.56 -24.81 19.39
C ASP A 44 23.75 -25.59 18.82
N GLY A 45 24.38 -26.45 19.64
CA GLY A 45 25.47 -27.30 19.23
C GLY A 45 26.78 -26.52 18.99
N SER A 46 27.19 -25.72 19.99
CA SER A 46 28.43 -24.93 19.96
C SER A 46 29.67 -25.80 20.07
N ASP A 47 30.81 -25.14 19.87
CA ASP A 47 32.15 -25.71 20.09
C ASP A 47 32.42 -26.05 21.57
N GLU A 48 33.52 -26.75 21.83
CA GLU A 48 33.84 -27.27 23.16
C GLU A 48 34.16 -26.16 24.16
N GLU A 49 34.80 -25.08 23.70
CA GLU A 49 35.07 -23.89 24.53
C GLU A 49 33.78 -23.25 25.03
N SER A 50 32.86 -23.02 24.12
CA SER A 50 31.53 -22.44 24.44
C SER A 50 30.73 -23.35 25.39
N LYS A 51 30.78 -24.68 25.21
CA LYS A 51 30.10 -25.64 26.09
C LYS A 51 30.65 -25.63 27.49
N GLN A 52 32.00 -25.55 27.65
CA GLN A 52 32.65 -25.45 28.96
C GLN A 52 32.19 -24.20 29.72
N ILE A 53 32.14 -23.05 29.04
CA ILE A 53 31.66 -21.79 29.63
C ILE A 53 30.18 -21.92 30.05
N LEU A 54 29.33 -22.53 29.22
CA LEU A 54 27.93 -22.70 29.57
C LEU A 54 27.73 -23.66 30.74
N ALA A 55 28.50 -24.76 30.83
CA ALA A 55 28.46 -25.68 31.96
C ALA A 55 28.98 -25.01 33.26
N GLU A 56 29.98 -24.12 33.17
CA GLU A 56 30.39 -23.31 34.30
C GLU A 56 29.27 -22.40 34.78
N LEU A 57 28.60 -21.67 33.86
CA LEU A 57 27.47 -20.78 34.18
C LEU A 57 26.26 -21.54 34.73
N GLU A 58 26.00 -22.76 34.26
CA GLU A 58 24.96 -23.62 34.84
C GLU A 58 25.25 -23.91 36.32
N ARG A 59 26.50 -24.23 36.65
CA ARG A 59 26.92 -24.55 38.00
C ARG A 59 27.02 -23.32 38.92
N THR A 60 27.53 -22.19 38.43
CA THR A 60 27.80 -20.98 39.26
C THR A 60 26.61 -20.05 39.35
N GLU A 61 25.91 -19.86 38.25
CA GLU A 61 24.79 -18.90 38.13
C GLU A 61 23.41 -19.59 38.17
N GLY A 62 23.37 -20.92 38.14
CA GLY A 62 22.11 -21.68 38.12
C GLY A 62 21.23 -21.36 36.91
N ILE A 63 21.83 -21.21 35.74
CA ILE A 63 21.07 -21.11 34.47
C ILE A 63 20.43 -22.47 34.15
N LEU A 64 19.35 -22.44 33.38
CA LEU A 64 18.70 -23.65 32.85
C LEU A 64 19.25 -23.93 31.45
N LEU A 65 20.24 -24.82 31.36
CA LEU A 65 20.91 -25.13 30.09
C LEU A 65 20.17 -26.23 29.32
N LEU A 66 19.91 -25.99 28.03
CA LEU A 66 19.42 -26.96 27.06
C LEU A 66 20.43 -27.09 25.93
N THR A 67 21.21 -28.19 25.91
CA THR A 67 22.24 -28.42 24.90
C THR A 67 21.68 -29.30 23.77
N ARG A 68 21.89 -28.87 22.52
CA ARG A 68 21.57 -29.62 21.30
C ARG A 68 22.83 -30.30 20.76
N ALA A 69 22.67 -31.49 20.21
CA ALA A 69 23.79 -32.28 19.70
C ALA A 69 24.51 -31.65 18.50
N GLN A 70 23.75 -30.88 17.67
CA GLN A 70 24.30 -30.23 16.48
C GLN A 70 23.55 -28.94 16.17
N ASN A 71 24.21 -28.01 15.44
CA ASN A 71 23.62 -26.75 15.03
C ASN A 71 22.43 -26.97 14.07
N GLY A 72 21.26 -26.49 14.46
CA GLY A 72 20.05 -26.50 13.66
C GLY A 72 19.57 -25.12 13.26
N GLY A 73 20.17 -24.07 13.82
CA GLY A 73 19.86 -22.66 13.61
C GLY A 73 18.92 -22.09 14.67
N LYS A 74 18.97 -20.77 14.80
CA LYS A 74 18.24 -19.96 15.81
C LYS A 74 16.77 -20.38 15.95
N GLY A 75 16.07 -20.58 14.81
CA GLY A 75 14.66 -20.93 14.82
C GLY A 75 14.35 -22.27 15.46
N ILE A 76 15.25 -23.26 15.34
CA ILE A 76 15.06 -24.56 16.02
C ILE A 76 15.38 -24.39 17.50
N ALA A 77 16.48 -23.71 17.84
CA ALA A 77 16.82 -23.42 19.23
C ALA A 77 15.68 -22.70 19.97
N MET A 78 15.04 -21.71 19.33
CA MET A 78 13.88 -21.01 19.88
C MET A 78 12.68 -21.94 20.11
N LYS A 79 12.36 -22.81 19.15
CA LYS A 79 11.24 -23.77 19.28
C LYS A 79 11.49 -24.78 20.41
N ASP A 80 12.72 -25.26 20.55
CA ASP A 80 13.09 -26.17 21.63
C ASP A 80 13.06 -25.44 22.98
N GLY A 81 13.52 -24.19 23.02
CA GLY A 81 13.42 -23.33 24.20
C GLY A 81 11.99 -23.06 24.65
N PHE A 82 11.07 -22.79 23.72
CA PHE A 82 9.64 -22.64 24.04
C PHE A 82 9.04 -23.90 24.67
N LYS A 83 9.34 -25.07 24.10
CA LYS A 83 8.89 -26.36 24.67
C LYS A 83 9.48 -26.59 26.06
N PHE A 84 10.77 -26.34 26.23
CA PHE A 84 11.47 -26.51 27.49
C PHE A 84 10.88 -25.60 28.57
N ALA A 85 10.62 -24.32 28.23
CA ALA A 85 9.99 -23.38 29.16
C ALA A 85 8.55 -23.81 29.55
N LEU A 86 7.73 -24.21 28.58
CA LEU A 86 6.38 -24.74 28.84
C LEU A 86 6.40 -25.94 29.77
N ASN A 87 7.30 -26.90 29.54
CA ASN A 87 7.42 -28.13 30.35
C ASN A 87 7.85 -27.82 31.80
N ARG A 88 8.50 -26.66 32.03
CA ARG A 88 8.88 -26.19 33.37
C ARG A 88 7.84 -25.24 34.00
N GLY A 89 6.69 -25.07 33.36
CA GLY A 89 5.57 -24.29 33.88
C GLY A 89 5.73 -22.79 33.75
N PHE A 90 6.62 -22.30 32.86
CA PHE A 90 6.67 -20.88 32.50
C PHE A 90 5.53 -20.53 31.58
N SER A 91 4.91 -19.37 31.82
CA SER A 91 3.84 -18.83 30.97
C SER A 91 4.34 -17.90 29.89
N HIS A 92 5.45 -17.22 30.16
CA HIS A 92 6.05 -16.23 29.26
C HIS A 92 7.57 -16.41 29.19
N VAL A 93 8.14 -16.13 28.03
CA VAL A 93 9.60 -16.02 27.89
C VAL A 93 9.96 -14.71 27.22
N LEU A 94 11.00 -14.06 27.74
CA LEU A 94 11.64 -12.90 27.14
C LEU A 94 12.86 -13.39 26.36
N GLN A 95 12.76 -13.36 25.03
CA GLN A 95 13.90 -13.63 24.15
C GLN A 95 14.86 -12.47 24.17
N ILE A 96 16.15 -12.77 24.31
CA ILE A 96 17.26 -11.83 24.13
C ILE A 96 18.43 -12.56 23.46
N ASP A 97 19.04 -11.92 22.46
CA ASP A 97 20.15 -12.52 21.71
C ASP A 97 21.47 -12.46 22.51
N ALA A 98 22.32 -13.48 22.33
CA ALA A 98 23.56 -13.65 23.12
C ALA A 98 24.66 -12.61 22.80
N ASP A 99 24.49 -11.78 21.78
CA ASP A 99 25.44 -10.76 21.34
C ASP A 99 25.47 -9.50 22.23
N PHE A 100 24.54 -9.39 23.17
CA PHE A 100 24.42 -8.29 24.13
C PHE A 100 24.24 -6.90 23.47
N GLN A 101 23.62 -6.86 22.28
CA GLN A 101 23.37 -5.60 21.56
C GLN A 101 22.07 -4.90 22.00
N HIS A 102 21.22 -5.58 22.74
CA HIS A 102 19.95 -5.04 23.24
C HIS A 102 20.12 -4.26 24.54
N ASP A 103 19.34 -3.20 24.71
CA ASP A 103 19.33 -2.41 25.92
C ASP A 103 18.60 -3.17 27.05
N VAL A 104 19.38 -3.79 27.93
CA VAL A 104 18.86 -4.56 29.09
C VAL A 104 18.12 -3.68 30.09
N ALA A 105 18.34 -2.36 30.15
CA ALA A 105 17.62 -1.46 31.02
C ALA A 105 16.11 -1.41 30.72
N LEU A 106 15.71 -1.75 29.48
CA LEU A 106 14.32 -1.79 29.07
C LEU A 106 13.58 -3.07 29.49
N ILE A 107 14.26 -4.09 30.01
CA ILE A 107 13.65 -5.37 30.42
C ILE A 107 12.47 -5.14 31.36
N GLY A 108 12.61 -4.26 32.36
CA GLY A 108 11.52 -3.93 33.29
C GLY A 108 10.26 -3.42 32.60
N GLU A 109 10.40 -2.59 31.56
CA GLU A 109 9.27 -2.10 30.77
C GLU A 109 8.62 -3.21 29.94
N PHE A 110 9.43 -4.12 29.34
CA PHE A 110 8.91 -5.29 28.63
C PHE A 110 8.08 -6.20 29.53
N LEU A 111 8.56 -6.48 30.74
CA LEU A 111 7.85 -7.29 31.73
C LEU A 111 6.54 -6.61 32.16
N ARG A 112 6.58 -5.31 32.49
CA ARG A 112 5.40 -4.52 32.88
C ARG A 112 4.33 -4.50 31.78
N GLN A 113 4.74 -4.30 30.51
CA GLN A 113 3.81 -4.33 29.37
C GLN A 113 3.20 -5.71 29.17
N SER A 114 3.98 -6.77 29.37
CA SER A 114 3.50 -8.15 29.27
C SER A 114 2.56 -8.53 30.42
N GLU A 115 2.78 -8.03 31.64
CA GLU A 115 1.86 -8.21 32.77
C GLU A 115 0.52 -7.50 32.52
N THR A 116 0.57 -6.28 31.97
CA THR A 116 -0.65 -5.51 31.65
C THR A 116 -1.42 -6.15 30.49
N HIS A 117 -0.72 -6.78 29.54
CA HIS A 117 -1.30 -7.40 28.34
C HIS A 117 -0.82 -8.85 28.17
N PRO A 118 -1.23 -9.77 29.07
CA PRO A 118 -0.62 -11.12 29.18
C PRO A 118 -0.88 -12.04 27.98
N GLN A 119 -1.72 -11.63 27.04
CA GLN A 119 -2.00 -12.40 25.82
C GLN A 119 -1.30 -11.81 24.59
N SER A 120 -0.62 -10.66 24.73
CA SER A 120 0.04 -9.96 23.64
C SER A 120 1.53 -10.30 23.58
N ILE A 121 2.11 -10.33 22.38
CA ILE A 121 3.56 -10.35 22.20
C ILE A 121 4.06 -8.93 22.42
N VAL A 122 5.05 -8.73 23.29
CA VAL A 122 5.71 -7.42 23.45
C VAL A 122 6.99 -7.43 22.64
N CYS A 123 7.10 -6.52 21.68
CA CYS A 123 8.19 -6.46 20.70
C CYS A 123 9.00 -5.17 20.82
N ALA A 124 10.29 -5.26 20.61
CA ALA A 124 11.14 -4.10 20.40
C ALA A 124 10.87 -3.46 19.01
N ASN A 125 10.82 -2.13 18.98
CA ASN A 125 10.85 -1.34 17.76
C ASN A 125 12.20 -0.60 17.70
N PRO A 126 13.19 -1.10 16.92
CA PRO A 126 14.51 -0.52 16.90
C PRO A 126 14.54 0.87 16.30
N ILE A 127 15.08 1.83 17.03
CA ILE A 127 15.42 3.16 16.54
C ILE A 127 16.91 3.14 16.19
N TYR A 128 17.23 3.47 14.95
CA TYR A 128 18.59 3.45 14.41
C TYR A 128 19.21 4.84 14.46
N GLY A 129 20.40 4.95 15.03
CA GLY A 129 21.23 6.15 14.95
C GLY A 129 21.89 6.32 13.57
N GLU A 130 22.68 7.38 13.43
CA GLU A 130 23.43 7.66 12.19
C GLU A 130 24.56 6.64 11.92
N ASP A 131 24.98 5.91 12.95
CA ASP A 131 25.99 4.85 12.93
C ASP A 131 25.48 3.54 12.31
N ALA A 132 24.17 3.38 12.12
CA ALA A 132 23.59 2.16 11.58
C ALA A 132 23.93 1.95 10.09
N PRO A 133 24.44 0.76 9.70
CA PRO A 133 24.74 0.46 8.30
C PRO A 133 23.51 0.61 7.42
N LYS A 134 23.55 1.49 6.41
CA LYS A 134 22.43 1.78 5.51
C LYS A 134 21.83 0.52 4.88
N SER A 135 22.66 -0.46 4.52
CA SER A 135 22.21 -1.73 3.95
C SER A 135 21.30 -2.53 4.90
N ARG A 136 21.58 -2.53 6.20
CA ARG A 136 20.74 -3.19 7.22
C ARG A 136 19.40 -2.47 7.39
N VAL A 137 19.41 -1.13 7.44
CA VAL A 137 18.19 -0.34 7.54
C VAL A 137 17.29 -0.56 6.31
N TYR A 138 17.86 -0.58 5.09
CA TYR A 138 17.10 -0.86 3.87
C TYR A 138 16.58 -2.30 3.83
N GLY A 139 17.39 -3.29 4.20
CA GLY A 139 16.97 -4.70 4.26
C GLY A 139 15.77 -4.89 5.20
N ARG A 140 15.76 -4.25 6.37
CA ARG A 140 14.62 -4.28 7.30
C ARG A 140 13.36 -3.64 6.73
N LYS A 141 13.48 -2.52 6.03
CA LYS A 141 12.34 -1.87 5.36
C LYS A 141 11.70 -2.77 4.30
N ILE A 142 12.51 -3.49 3.52
CA ILE A 142 12.04 -4.46 2.52
C ILE A 142 11.33 -5.64 3.23
N THR A 143 11.92 -6.16 4.29
CA THR A 143 11.32 -7.24 5.09
C THR A 143 9.98 -6.81 5.68
N ASN A 144 9.91 -5.64 6.33
CA ASN A 144 8.68 -5.12 6.93
C ASN A 144 7.58 -4.86 5.87
N PHE A 145 7.95 -4.43 4.67
CA PHE A 145 7.02 -4.34 3.55
C PHE A 145 6.40 -5.69 3.18
N TRP A 146 7.22 -6.75 3.05
CA TRP A 146 6.71 -8.09 2.78
C TRP A 146 5.89 -8.66 3.93
N VAL A 147 6.25 -8.35 5.18
CA VAL A 147 5.48 -8.72 6.37
C VAL A 147 4.10 -8.07 6.34
N ALA A 148 4.01 -6.78 5.99
CA ALA A 148 2.72 -6.09 5.84
C ALA A 148 1.82 -6.74 4.79
N ILE A 149 2.39 -7.13 3.64
CA ILE A 149 1.67 -7.91 2.61
C ILE A 149 1.23 -9.26 3.18
N ASN A 150 2.14 -10.01 3.78
CA ASN A 150 1.87 -11.35 4.27
C ASN A 150 0.86 -11.42 5.41
N THR A 151 0.71 -10.35 6.19
CA THR A 151 -0.25 -10.26 7.30
C THR A 151 -1.51 -9.48 6.95
N LEU A 152 -1.52 -8.76 5.81
CA LEU A 152 -2.55 -7.78 5.43
C LEU A 152 -2.76 -6.75 6.54
N SER A 153 -1.67 -6.32 7.19
CA SER A 153 -1.69 -5.42 8.34
C SER A 153 -0.39 -4.62 8.42
N LEU A 154 -0.48 -3.38 8.86
CA LEU A 154 0.65 -2.51 9.19
C LEU A 154 1.03 -2.57 10.68
N GLY A 155 0.42 -3.45 11.46
CA GLY A 155 0.62 -3.55 12.90
C GLY A 155 2.00 -4.06 13.34
N ILE A 156 2.80 -4.67 12.44
CA ILE A 156 4.16 -5.13 12.73
C ILE A 156 5.16 -4.05 12.33
N LYS A 157 5.77 -3.38 13.33
CA LYS A 157 6.73 -2.29 13.10
C LYS A 157 8.12 -2.81 12.71
N ASP A 158 8.61 -3.86 13.37
CA ASP A 158 9.85 -4.55 13.04
C ASP A 158 9.73 -6.06 13.25
N ALA A 159 10.01 -6.84 12.21
CA ALA A 159 9.91 -8.29 12.27
C ALA A 159 11.26 -9.01 12.48
N MET A 160 12.38 -8.28 12.51
CA MET A 160 13.72 -8.89 12.57
C MET A 160 14.41 -8.75 13.93
N CYS A 161 13.91 -7.88 14.82
CA CYS A 161 14.48 -7.72 16.14
C CYS A 161 14.10 -8.92 17.04
N GLY A 162 15.08 -9.57 17.66
CA GLY A 162 14.89 -10.73 18.53
C GLY A 162 14.50 -10.38 19.97
N PHE A 163 14.46 -9.11 20.35
CA PHE A 163 14.12 -8.71 21.71
C PHE A 163 12.60 -8.65 21.92
N ARG A 164 12.02 -9.70 22.52
CA ARG A 164 10.56 -9.89 22.60
C ARG A 164 10.14 -10.68 23.81
N VAL A 165 8.94 -10.36 24.38
CA VAL A 165 8.24 -11.24 25.30
C VAL A 165 7.16 -12.02 24.57
N TYR A 166 7.19 -13.33 24.72
CA TYR A 166 6.24 -14.24 24.10
C TYR A 166 5.32 -14.88 25.15
N PRO A 167 3.99 -14.72 25.04
CA PRO A 167 3.02 -15.52 25.80
C PRO A 167 2.94 -16.92 25.18
N LEU A 168 3.49 -17.89 25.87
CA LEU A 168 3.75 -19.24 25.30
C LEU A 168 2.47 -19.96 24.88
N GLU A 169 1.38 -19.82 25.65
CA GLU A 169 0.11 -20.47 25.32
C GLU A 169 -0.49 -19.93 24.00
N GLN A 170 -0.52 -18.60 23.83
CA GLN A 170 -1.02 -17.96 22.61
C GLN A 170 -0.12 -18.24 21.41
N LEU A 171 1.17 -18.47 21.67
CA LEU A 171 2.16 -18.71 20.63
C LEU A 171 2.15 -20.14 20.08
N LYS A 172 1.61 -21.14 20.81
CA LYS A 172 1.65 -22.58 20.44
C LYS A 172 1.30 -22.85 18.98
N LYS A 173 0.17 -22.31 18.51
CA LYS A 173 -0.29 -22.50 17.13
C LYS A 173 0.61 -21.81 16.11
N ALA A 174 1.15 -20.64 16.43
CA ALA A 174 2.06 -19.91 15.56
C ALA A 174 3.41 -20.63 15.46
N ALA A 175 3.96 -21.08 16.60
CA ALA A 175 5.20 -21.84 16.66
C ALA A 175 5.09 -23.16 15.88
N ALA A 176 3.99 -23.90 16.00
CA ALA A 176 3.75 -25.14 15.27
C ALA A 176 3.66 -24.93 13.73
N LYS A 177 3.15 -23.76 13.28
CA LYS A 177 3.07 -23.40 11.87
C LYS A 177 4.38 -22.87 11.31
N SER A 178 5.29 -22.37 12.15
CA SER A 178 6.57 -21.82 11.72
C SER A 178 7.54 -22.95 11.39
N LYS A 179 7.90 -23.06 10.10
CA LYS A 179 8.71 -24.17 9.56
C LYS A 179 10.17 -23.83 9.38
N THR A 180 10.50 -22.55 9.41
CA THR A 180 11.87 -22.07 9.25
C THR A 180 12.75 -22.42 10.43
N SER A 181 14.07 -22.50 10.19
CA SER A 181 15.03 -23.05 11.16
C SER A 181 16.11 -22.05 11.58
N ARG A 182 16.34 -20.97 10.81
CA ARG A 182 17.44 -20.03 11.05
C ARG A 182 16.92 -18.62 11.40
N MET A 183 17.54 -17.55 10.84
CA MET A 183 17.22 -16.15 11.14
C MET A 183 15.83 -15.72 10.63
N GLU A 184 15.33 -16.35 9.57
CA GLU A 184 14.00 -16.11 9.03
C GLU A 184 12.86 -16.51 9.99
N PHE A 185 13.16 -17.28 11.03
CA PHE A 185 12.19 -17.69 12.05
C PHE A 185 11.62 -16.49 12.81
N ASP A 186 12.45 -15.51 13.17
CA ASP A 186 12.00 -14.31 13.91
C ASP A 186 10.92 -13.54 13.13
N ILE A 187 10.96 -13.61 11.81
CA ILE A 187 9.96 -13.00 10.93
C ILE A 187 8.73 -13.91 10.82
N GLU A 188 8.93 -15.20 10.54
CA GLU A 188 7.84 -16.16 10.31
C GLU A 188 6.94 -16.31 11.53
N ILE A 189 7.51 -16.33 12.74
CA ILE A 189 6.74 -16.47 13.98
C ILE A 189 5.77 -15.30 14.18
N LEU A 190 6.20 -14.04 13.91
CA LEU A 190 5.34 -12.87 14.00
C LEU A 190 4.26 -12.86 12.90
N VAL A 191 4.61 -13.23 11.67
CA VAL A 191 3.63 -13.37 10.58
C VAL A 191 2.55 -14.40 10.96
N ASN A 192 2.95 -15.55 11.48
CA ASN A 192 2.01 -16.60 11.89
C ASN A 192 1.19 -16.21 13.12
N ALA A 193 1.76 -15.49 14.09
CA ALA A 193 1.05 -14.96 15.25
C ALA A 193 0.00 -13.91 14.84
N ALA A 194 0.38 -12.94 14.01
CA ALA A 194 -0.53 -11.92 13.47
C ALA A 194 -1.69 -12.52 12.68
N ARG A 195 -1.42 -13.53 11.83
CA ARG A 195 -2.44 -14.26 11.09
C ARG A 195 -3.44 -15.03 11.97
N GLN A 196 -3.05 -15.31 13.21
CA GLN A 196 -3.92 -15.94 14.20
C GLN A 196 -4.65 -14.94 15.10
N GLY A 197 -4.37 -13.64 14.93
CA GLY A 197 -5.00 -12.56 15.69
C GLY A 197 -4.33 -12.30 17.04
N VAL A 198 -3.10 -12.77 17.27
CA VAL A 198 -2.32 -12.44 18.48
C VAL A 198 -1.96 -10.96 18.42
N ASP A 199 -2.33 -10.21 19.47
CA ASP A 199 -2.01 -8.79 19.59
C ASP A 199 -0.52 -8.56 19.84
N MET A 200 0.00 -7.40 19.39
CA MET A 200 1.41 -7.04 19.52
C MET A 200 1.56 -5.64 20.08
N ARG A 201 2.41 -5.51 21.11
CA ARG A 201 2.77 -4.25 21.73
C ARG A 201 4.21 -3.89 21.37
N TRP A 202 4.50 -2.61 21.23
CA TRP A 202 5.79 -2.14 20.71
C TRP A 202 6.43 -1.18 21.69
N ILE A 203 7.71 -1.44 22.03
CA ILE A 203 8.56 -0.59 22.84
C ILE A 203 9.71 -0.09 21.98
N ASP A 204 9.87 1.22 21.91
CA ASP A 204 10.95 1.83 21.15
C ASP A 204 12.29 1.57 21.88
N THR A 205 13.28 1.01 21.15
CA THR A 205 14.59 0.62 21.71
C THR A 205 15.71 1.17 20.85
N CYS A 206 16.74 1.73 21.48
CA CYS A 206 17.97 2.10 20.77
C CYS A 206 18.84 0.85 20.59
N VAL A 207 19.28 0.59 19.36
CA VAL A 207 20.23 -0.51 19.08
C VAL A 207 21.61 0.08 18.90
N ARG A 208 22.58 -0.42 19.69
CA ARG A 208 23.99 -0.01 19.60
C ARG A 208 24.72 -0.98 18.67
N TYR A 209 25.43 -0.43 17.69
CA TYR A 209 26.30 -1.22 16.81
C TYR A 209 27.75 -1.09 17.29
N GLU A 210 28.30 -2.16 17.85
CA GLU A 210 29.74 -2.22 18.14
C GLU A 210 30.54 -2.46 16.87
N LYS A 211 31.57 -1.63 16.64
CA LYS A 211 32.52 -1.82 15.54
C LYS A 211 33.32 -3.12 15.79
N GLY A 212 33.15 -4.10 14.91
CA GLY A 212 33.84 -5.39 14.99
C GLY A 212 33.07 -6.53 15.63
N GLY A 213 31.76 -6.35 15.96
CA GLY A 213 30.91 -7.42 16.49
C GLY A 213 30.76 -8.58 15.50
N ILE A 214 30.82 -9.82 16.01
CA ILE A 214 30.63 -11.04 15.20
C ILE A 214 29.16 -11.18 14.83
N SER A 215 28.86 -11.14 13.53
CA SER A 215 27.51 -11.39 13.01
C SER A 215 27.44 -12.75 12.33
N HIS A 216 26.58 -13.64 12.82
CA HIS A 216 26.29 -14.93 12.17
C HIS A 216 25.37 -14.82 10.97
N PHE A 217 24.89 -13.61 10.61
CA PHE A 217 24.07 -13.36 9.44
C PHE A 217 24.89 -13.44 8.15
N LYS A 218 24.64 -14.48 7.33
CA LYS A 218 25.29 -14.66 6.02
C LYS A 218 24.44 -13.99 4.93
N MET A 219 24.90 -12.80 4.46
CA MET A 219 24.13 -11.89 3.60
C MET A 219 23.38 -12.59 2.45
N LEU A 220 24.05 -13.40 1.63
CA LEU A 220 23.40 -14.04 0.47
C LEU A 220 22.47 -15.16 0.88
N ARG A 221 22.91 -16.06 1.76
CA ARG A 221 22.16 -17.23 2.19
C ARG A 221 20.90 -16.85 2.97
N ASP A 222 21.06 -16.00 3.98
CA ASP A 222 19.96 -15.67 4.89
C ASP A 222 18.93 -14.77 4.20
N ASN A 223 19.35 -13.84 3.32
CA ASN A 223 18.42 -13.09 2.49
C ASN A 223 17.66 -13.98 1.49
N ALA A 224 18.30 -15.01 0.93
CA ALA A 224 17.61 -15.99 0.08
C ALA A 224 16.56 -16.78 0.86
N LEU A 225 16.89 -17.24 2.09
CA LEU A 225 15.96 -17.94 2.97
C LEU A 225 14.78 -17.06 3.41
N ILE A 226 15.05 -15.80 3.78
CA ILE A 226 14.02 -14.81 4.11
C ILE A 226 13.10 -14.57 2.91
N SER A 227 13.66 -14.41 1.70
CA SER A 227 12.88 -14.23 0.47
C SER A 227 12.00 -15.45 0.16
N LEU A 228 12.54 -16.66 0.33
CA LEU A 228 11.79 -17.92 0.15
C LEU A 228 10.68 -18.05 1.19
N MET A 229 10.92 -17.69 2.44
CA MET A 229 9.92 -17.66 3.50
C MET A 229 8.79 -16.68 3.15
N HIS A 230 9.14 -15.45 2.74
CA HIS A 230 8.13 -14.46 2.30
C HIS A 230 7.31 -14.96 1.12
N ALA A 231 7.94 -15.61 0.13
CA ALA A 231 7.24 -16.21 -1.00
C ALA A 231 6.25 -17.30 -0.55
N LYS A 232 6.67 -18.22 0.34
CA LYS A 232 5.78 -19.24 0.90
C LYS A 232 4.60 -18.64 1.66
N CYS A 233 4.84 -17.62 2.49
CA CYS A 233 3.79 -16.88 3.19
C CYS A 233 2.85 -16.22 2.19
N PHE A 234 3.37 -15.59 1.15
CA PHE A 234 2.60 -14.93 0.11
C PHE A 234 1.69 -15.91 -0.64
N PHE A 235 2.20 -17.02 -1.13
CA PHE A 235 1.39 -18.05 -1.80
C PHE A 235 0.38 -18.75 -0.88
N SER A 236 0.55 -18.66 0.44
CA SER A 236 -0.43 -19.13 1.42
C SER A 236 -1.52 -18.09 1.75
N LEU A 237 -1.42 -16.84 1.26
CA LEU A 237 -2.40 -15.78 1.53
C LEU A 237 -3.83 -16.14 1.13
N PRO A 238 -4.12 -16.73 -0.04
CA PRO A 238 -5.50 -17.07 -0.40
C PRO A 238 -6.16 -17.98 0.65
N LYS A 239 -5.44 -19.00 1.14
CA LYS A 239 -5.93 -19.88 2.21
C LYS A 239 -6.16 -19.10 3.51
N PHE A 240 -5.22 -18.27 3.91
CA PHE A 240 -5.37 -17.41 5.10
C PHE A 240 -6.60 -16.51 5.01
N MET A 241 -6.86 -15.94 3.85
CA MET A 241 -8.00 -15.05 3.61
C MET A 241 -9.32 -15.82 3.69
N LEU A 242 -9.40 -16.99 3.07
CA LEU A 242 -10.56 -17.87 3.19
C LEU A 242 -10.82 -18.26 4.66
N ASP A 243 -9.79 -18.67 5.40
CA ASP A 243 -9.90 -18.98 6.83
C ASP A 243 -10.38 -17.78 7.65
N LYS A 244 -9.95 -16.56 7.31
CA LYS A 244 -10.39 -15.32 7.97
C LYS A 244 -11.85 -15.03 7.70
N ILE A 245 -12.29 -15.13 6.44
CA ILE A 245 -13.70 -14.96 6.03
C ILE A 245 -14.59 -15.97 6.75
N TRP A 246 -14.22 -17.26 6.77
CA TRP A 246 -14.95 -18.32 7.45
C TRP A 246 -15.13 -18.04 8.95
N ARG A 247 -14.09 -17.60 9.64
CA ARG A 247 -14.17 -17.23 11.06
C ARG A 247 -15.10 -16.05 11.29
N THR A 248 -15.10 -15.05 10.40
CA THR A 248 -15.96 -13.86 10.51
C THR A 248 -17.43 -14.23 10.21
N CYS A 249 -17.69 -15.02 9.18
CA CYS A 249 -19.04 -15.50 8.85
C CYS A 249 -19.57 -16.52 9.86
N GLY A 250 -18.74 -17.43 10.37
CA GLY A 250 -19.12 -18.42 11.38
C GLY A 250 -19.54 -17.79 12.72
N LEU A 251 -18.92 -16.69 13.13
CA LEU A 251 -19.33 -15.93 14.33
C LEU A 251 -20.71 -15.29 14.16
N ASN A 252 -21.10 -14.90 12.96
CA ASN A 252 -22.43 -14.34 12.70
C ASN A 252 -23.53 -15.43 12.71
N LEU A 253 -23.22 -16.65 12.26
CA LEU A 253 -24.18 -17.77 12.33
C LEU A 253 -24.42 -18.25 13.76
N SER A 254 -23.40 -18.25 14.63
CA SER A 254 -23.57 -18.61 16.05
C SER A 254 -24.30 -17.54 16.87
N LYS A 255 -24.21 -16.26 16.48
CA LYS A 255 -24.99 -15.17 17.11
C LYS A 255 -26.45 -15.14 16.66
N SER A 256 -26.76 -15.65 15.47
CA SER A 256 -28.17 -15.71 14.98
C SER A 256 -28.95 -16.90 15.56
N ALA A 257 -28.28 -17.94 16.07
CA ALA A 257 -28.93 -19.11 16.65
C ALA A 257 -29.47 -18.87 18.09
N ASN A 258 -29.01 -17.80 18.79
CA ASN A 258 -29.46 -17.46 20.14
C ASN A 258 -30.56 -16.38 20.18
N PHE A 259 -31.17 -16.02 19.04
CA PHE A 259 -32.23 -15.00 18.96
C PHE A 259 -33.59 -15.55 18.55
N LYS A 260 -33.90 -16.78 18.94
CA LYS A 260 -35.26 -17.35 18.77
C LYS A 260 -35.88 -17.72 20.11
N ASN A 261 -36.01 -16.80 21.06
CA ASN A 261 -37.03 -16.83 22.11
C ASN A 261 -37.19 -15.43 22.65
N GLY A 262 -38.17 -14.72 22.15
CA GLY A 262 -38.51 -13.36 22.56
C GLY A 262 -39.35 -12.63 21.51
N ALA A 263 -40.48 -13.25 21.12
CA ALA A 263 -41.51 -12.53 20.36
C ALA A 263 -42.38 -11.78 21.39
N ASN A 264 -42.28 -10.45 21.36
CA ASN A 264 -43.38 -9.48 21.55
C ASN A 264 -42.72 -8.16 21.99
N ASP A 265 -42.51 -7.30 21.03
CA ASP A 265 -42.70 -5.83 21.14
C ASP A 265 -42.19 -5.22 19.83
N ALA A 266 -43.05 -5.29 18.82
CA ALA A 266 -42.87 -4.60 17.57
C ALA A 266 -43.82 -3.42 17.52
N GLN A 267 -43.34 -2.24 17.83
CA GLN A 267 -43.87 -1.01 17.21
C GLN A 267 -42.88 0.14 17.45
N ASN A 268 -42.52 0.80 16.33
CA ASN A 268 -41.81 2.08 16.27
C ASN A 268 -40.28 2.08 16.44
N LEU A 269 -39.57 1.64 15.37
CA LEU A 269 -38.29 2.23 15.06
C LEU A 269 -38.19 2.45 13.53
N LYS A 270 -38.25 3.71 13.13
CA LYS A 270 -37.99 4.18 11.76
C LYS A 270 -36.65 3.61 11.30
N LYS A 271 -36.61 2.93 10.13
CA LYS A 271 -35.37 2.57 9.43
C LYS A 271 -34.52 3.83 9.26
N PRO A 272 -33.24 3.78 9.63
CA PRO A 272 -32.32 4.84 9.23
C PRO A 272 -32.23 4.82 7.70
N GLN A 273 -32.48 5.94 7.06
CA GLN A 273 -32.08 6.16 5.68
C GLN A 273 -30.55 5.95 5.60
N GLU A 274 -30.12 4.88 4.95
CA GLU A 274 -28.73 4.70 4.58
C GLU A 274 -28.29 5.88 3.74
N ASN A 275 -27.37 6.65 4.30
CA ASN A 275 -26.82 7.85 3.69
C ASN A 275 -26.26 7.55 2.29
N SER A 276 -26.94 8.02 1.27
CA SER A 276 -26.46 8.10 -0.12
C SER A 276 -25.13 8.89 -0.26
N GLU A 277 -24.70 9.59 0.78
CA GLU A 277 -23.49 10.39 0.86
C GLU A 277 -22.18 9.59 0.99
N GLN A 278 -22.20 8.31 1.38
CA GLN A 278 -20.97 7.52 1.58
C GLN A 278 -20.32 7.03 0.27
N ASN A 279 -21.00 7.13 -0.88
CA ASN A 279 -20.51 6.63 -2.17
C ASN A 279 -19.91 7.71 -3.08
N LEU A 280 -19.81 8.95 -2.62
CA LEU A 280 -19.22 10.04 -3.40
C LEU A 280 -17.70 9.85 -3.50
N TRP A 281 -17.16 9.87 -4.75
CA TRP A 281 -15.76 9.55 -5.04
C TRP A 281 -14.76 10.40 -4.25
N TRP A 282 -15.08 11.63 -3.91
CA TRP A 282 -14.21 12.53 -3.12
C TRP A 282 -14.18 12.26 -1.61
N LYS A 283 -15.10 11.41 -1.09
CA LYS A 283 -15.09 10.96 0.32
C LYS A 283 -14.27 9.66 0.50
N LYS A 284 -13.92 8.98 -0.59
CA LYS A 284 -13.07 7.78 -0.53
C LYS A 284 -11.61 8.20 -0.37
N GLN A 285 -11.04 8.04 0.83
CA GLN A 285 -9.58 8.10 1.01
C GLN A 285 -8.90 7.05 0.12
N GLU A 286 -7.82 7.44 -0.57
CA GLU A 286 -7.00 6.50 -1.33
C GLU A 286 -6.56 5.35 -0.41
N ARG A 287 -7.02 4.13 -0.72
CA ARG A 287 -6.62 2.92 -0.01
C ARG A 287 -5.17 2.61 -0.38
N GLY A 288 -4.23 2.92 0.52
CA GLY A 288 -2.83 2.51 0.31
C GLY A 288 -1.76 3.55 0.60
N GLY A 289 -2.08 4.75 1.04
CA GLY A 289 -1.19 5.79 1.58
C GLY A 289 0.29 5.81 1.13
N ALA A 290 1.03 6.84 1.46
CA ALA A 290 2.47 7.03 1.14
C ALA A 290 3.38 5.84 1.52
N PHE A 291 2.92 4.98 2.45
CA PHE A 291 3.67 3.81 2.90
C PHE A 291 3.90 2.77 1.77
N PHE A 292 2.89 2.50 0.94
CA PHE A 292 3.04 1.58 -0.20
C PHE A 292 3.65 2.24 -1.44
N LEU A 293 3.54 3.54 -1.56
CA LEU A 293 4.00 4.28 -2.73
C LEU A 293 5.53 4.25 -2.86
N ARG A 294 6.26 4.49 -1.77
CA ARG A 294 7.74 4.51 -1.77
C ARG A 294 8.38 3.16 -2.11
N PRO A 295 7.96 2.02 -1.50
CA PRO A 295 8.46 0.71 -1.88
C PRO A 295 8.08 0.32 -3.31
N SER A 296 6.87 0.67 -3.78
CA SER A 296 6.45 0.42 -5.17
C SER A 296 7.33 1.15 -6.15
N LEU A 297 7.67 2.41 -5.87
CA LEU A 297 8.61 3.21 -6.66
C LEU A 297 10.00 2.59 -6.72
N PHE A 298 10.51 2.06 -5.61
CA PHE A 298 11.80 1.37 -5.56
C PHE A 298 11.78 0.07 -6.39
N LEU A 299 10.72 -0.74 -6.28
CA LEU A 299 10.55 -1.96 -7.06
C LEU A 299 10.49 -1.67 -8.56
N VAL A 300 9.75 -0.63 -8.97
CA VAL A 300 9.69 -0.17 -10.37
C VAL A 300 11.07 0.26 -10.91
N GLN A 301 11.99 0.63 -10.01
CA GLN A 301 13.34 1.07 -10.40
C GLN A 301 14.29 -0.07 -10.72
N ILE A 302 14.19 -1.17 -9.98
CA ILE A 302 15.18 -2.25 -9.97
C ILE A 302 14.71 -3.44 -10.79
N LEU A 303 13.40 -3.71 -10.80
CA LEU A 303 12.89 -4.91 -11.45
C LEU A 303 12.83 -4.78 -12.97
N PRO A 304 13.16 -5.85 -13.70
CA PRO A 304 12.91 -5.91 -15.13
C PRO A 304 11.41 -5.88 -15.42
N GLU A 305 11.03 -5.40 -16.60
CA GLU A 305 9.64 -5.13 -16.97
C GLU A 305 8.71 -6.35 -16.82
N PHE A 306 9.20 -7.55 -17.14
CA PHE A 306 8.40 -8.78 -17.01
C PHE A 306 8.07 -9.11 -15.54
N ALA A 307 9.03 -8.91 -14.63
CA ALA A 307 8.82 -9.14 -13.20
C ALA A 307 7.86 -8.09 -12.61
N LEU A 308 7.98 -6.84 -13.06
CA LEU A 308 7.06 -5.77 -12.67
C LEU A 308 5.62 -6.08 -13.12
N LYS A 309 5.43 -6.50 -14.39
CA LYS A 309 4.11 -6.91 -14.91
C LYS A 309 3.51 -8.07 -14.10
N LEU A 310 4.33 -9.05 -13.69
CA LEU A 310 3.87 -10.16 -12.86
C LEU A 310 3.41 -9.70 -11.48
N ILE A 311 4.19 -8.85 -10.81
CA ILE A 311 3.84 -8.28 -9.50
C ILE A 311 2.56 -7.45 -9.59
N VAL A 312 2.46 -6.59 -10.60
CA VAL A 312 1.25 -5.78 -10.84
C VAL A 312 0.03 -6.68 -11.02
N LYS A 313 0.15 -7.73 -11.82
CA LYS A 313 -0.97 -8.69 -12.03
C LYS A 313 -1.42 -9.34 -10.73
N ILE A 314 -0.47 -9.73 -9.87
CA ILE A 314 -0.76 -10.31 -8.55
C ILE A 314 -1.44 -9.28 -7.64
N VAL A 315 -0.91 -8.05 -7.54
CA VAL A 315 -1.48 -6.97 -6.71
C VAL A 315 -2.88 -6.61 -7.20
N VAL A 316 -3.06 -6.46 -8.50
CA VAL A 316 -4.35 -6.18 -9.14
C VAL A 316 -5.35 -7.30 -8.88
N TRP A 317 -4.94 -8.56 -8.93
CA TRP A 317 -5.80 -9.71 -8.64
C TRP A 317 -6.34 -9.64 -7.19
N PHE A 318 -5.47 -9.32 -6.21
CA PHE A 318 -5.90 -9.10 -4.84
C PHE A 318 -6.88 -7.94 -4.73
N TYR A 319 -6.54 -6.79 -5.33
CA TYR A 319 -7.43 -5.63 -5.31
C TYR A 319 -8.80 -5.96 -5.93
N TYR A 320 -8.82 -6.67 -7.04
CA TYR A 320 -10.03 -7.12 -7.71
C TYR A 320 -10.94 -7.95 -6.81
N ILE A 321 -10.40 -8.92 -6.04
CA ILE A 321 -11.19 -9.76 -5.15
C ILE A 321 -11.92 -8.94 -4.07
N PHE A 322 -11.23 -7.95 -3.48
CA PHE A 322 -11.77 -7.18 -2.35
C PHE A 322 -12.55 -5.92 -2.73
N SER A 323 -12.58 -5.57 -4.00
CA SER A 323 -13.23 -4.36 -4.51
C SER A 323 -14.57 -4.67 -5.14
N LYS A 324 -15.56 -5.13 -4.33
CA LYS A 324 -16.88 -5.51 -4.84
C LYS A 324 -17.58 -4.36 -5.57
N ASN A 325 -17.64 -3.19 -4.94
CA ASN A 325 -18.33 -2.02 -5.49
C ASN A 325 -17.67 -1.53 -6.79
N GLU A 326 -16.34 -1.51 -6.82
CA GLU A 326 -15.57 -1.13 -7.99
C GLU A 326 -15.79 -2.10 -9.16
N ARG A 327 -15.91 -3.42 -8.87
CA ARG A 327 -16.28 -4.42 -9.90
C ARG A 327 -17.68 -4.20 -10.44
N GLU A 328 -18.66 -3.90 -9.58
CA GLU A 328 -20.04 -3.63 -9.98
C GLU A 328 -20.11 -2.39 -10.87
N ASN A 329 -19.41 -1.32 -10.52
CA ASN A 329 -19.35 -0.08 -11.32
C ASN A 329 -18.70 -0.32 -12.70
N ILE A 330 -17.60 -1.05 -12.77
CA ILE A 330 -16.99 -1.42 -14.06
C ILE A 330 -17.92 -2.36 -14.86
N ALA A 331 -18.60 -3.29 -14.20
CA ALA A 331 -19.56 -4.16 -14.88
C ALA A 331 -20.74 -3.38 -15.47
N GLU A 332 -21.22 -2.33 -14.78
CA GLU A 332 -22.24 -1.42 -15.30
C GLU A 332 -21.75 -0.64 -16.51
N PHE A 333 -20.56 -0.04 -16.43
CA PHE A 333 -19.93 0.62 -17.58
C PHE A 333 -19.85 -0.32 -18.79
N ARG A 334 -19.40 -1.56 -18.58
CA ARG A 334 -19.25 -2.54 -19.66
C ARG A 334 -20.61 -2.93 -20.27
N ARG A 335 -21.65 -3.08 -19.44
CA ARG A 335 -23.02 -3.31 -19.96
C ARG A 335 -23.48 -2.14 -20.83
N ASN A 336 -23.36 -0.91 -20.32
CA ASN A 336 -23.77 0.29 -21.05
C ASN A 336 -22.99 0.46 -22.36
N LEU A 337 -21.68 0.15 -22.36
CA LEU A 337 -20.86 0.18 -23.57
C LEU A 337 -21.26 -0.91 -24.57
N SER A 338 -21.57 -2.12 -24.09
CA SER A 338 -22.06 -3.23 -24.94
C SER A 338 -23.41 -2.93 -25.57
N ASP A 339 -24.32 -2.36 -24.78
CA ASP A 339 -25.67 -1.96 -25.26
C ASP A 339 -25.60 -0.84 -26.31
N PHE A 340 -24.68 0.10 -26.12
CA PHE A 340 -24.48 1.25 -27.00
C PHE A 340 -23.71 0.93 -28.29
N ALA A 341 -22.64 0.12 -28.19
CA ALA A 341 -21.68 -0.09 -29.27
C ALA A 341 -21.66 -1.52 -29.84
N GLY A 342 -22.45 -2.42 -29.26
CA GLY A 342 -22.48 -3.84 -29.59
C GLY A 342 -21.48 -4.67 -28.79
N SER A 343 -21.81 -5.92 -28.53
CA SER A 343 -21.04 -6.85 -27.68
C SER A 343 -19.63 -7.17 -28.22
N GLN A 344 -19.40 -7.03 -29.51
CA GLN A 344 -18.09 -7.26 -30.15
C GLN A 344 -17.02 -6.29 -29.62
N THR A 345 -17.41 -5.09 -29.15
CA THR A 345 -16.51 -4.09 -28.56
C THR A 345 -15.77 -4.63 -27.33
N LEU A 346 -16.37 -5.58 -26.61
CA LEU A 346 -15.82 -6.17 -25.38
C LEU A 346 -15.19 -7.55 -25.59
N LYS A 347 -15.13 -8.04 -26.83
CA LYS A 347 -14.61 -9.38 -27.13
C LYS A 347 -13.19 -9.57 -26.59
N GLY A 348 -12.94 -10.70 -25.94
CA GLY A 348 -11.64 -11.04 -25.37
C GLY A 348 -11.25 -10.26 -24.11
N THR A 349 -12.15 -9.43 -23.56
CA THR A 349 -11.88 -8.66 -22.33
C THR A 349 -12.88 -8.98 -21.22
N SER A 350 -12.50 -8.77 -19.96
CA SER A 350 -13.31 -9.01 -18.78
C SER A 350 -13.28 -7.79 -17.85
N VAL A 351 -14.10 -7.81 -16.79
CA VAL A 351 -14.03 -6.80 -15.73
C VAL A 351 -12.62 -6.74 -15.13
N PHE A 352 -11.96 -7.90 -14.98
CA PHE A 352 -10.57 -7.97 -14.50
C PHE A 352 -9.61 -7.25 -15.44
N SER A 353 -9.83 -7.28 -16.74
CA SER A 353 -8.98 -6.59 -17.74
C SER A 353 -8.94 -5.07 -17.52
N ASN A 354 -10.02 -4.45 -17.02
CA ASN A 354 -10.02 -3.02 -16.67
C ASN A 354 -9.13 -2.74 -15.45
N PHE A 355 -9.13 -3.63 -14.44
CA PHE A 355 -8.24 -3.52 -13.28
C PHE A 355 -6.77 -3.74 -13.68
N GLU A 356 -6.51 -4.72 -14.54
CA GLU A 356 -5.16 -5.00 -15.06
C GLU A 356 -4.63 -3.80 -15.87
N ALA A 357 -5.44 -3.23 -16.76
CA ALA A 357 -5.09 -2.05 -17.54
C ALA A 357 -4.78 -0.83 -16.63
N PHE A 358 -5.53 -0.65 -15.55
CA PHE A 358 -5.25 0.40 -14.56
C PHE A 358 -3.90 0.18 -13.86
N GLY A 359 -3.60 -1.05 -13.43
CA GLY A 359 -2.32 -1.38 -12.82
C GLY A 359 -1.14 -1.13 -13.77
N VAL A 360 -1.27 -1.49 -15.05
CA VAL A 360 -0.28 -1.21 -16.09
C VAL A 360 -0.12 0.30 -16.32
N ALA A 361 -1.23 1.06 -16.36
CA ALA A 361 -1.19 2.51 -16.52
C ALA A 361 -0.43 3.21 -15.39
N ILE A 362 -0.56 2.73 -14.13
CA ILE A 362 0.24 3.22 -13.00
C ILE A 362 1.74 2.97 -13.24
N CYS A 363 2.13 1.79 -13.71
CA CYS A 363 3.53 1.52 -14.03
C CYS A 363 4.04 2.41 -15.17
N ASP A 364 3.23 2.63 -16.19
CA ASP A 364 3.58 3.51 -17.30
C ASP A 364 3.75 4.98 -16.82
N LYS A 365 2.95 5.47 -15.85
CA LYS A 365 3.16 6.78 -15.21
C LYS A 365 4.57 6.91 -14.62
N PHE A 366 5.04 5.89 -13.90
CA PHE A 366 6.40 5.90 -13.35
C PHE A 366 7.49 5.90 -14.42
N ARG A 367 7.25 5.24 -15.56
CA ARG A 367 8.18 5.27 -16.70
C ARG A 367 8.27 6.66 -17.32
N VAL A 368 7.13 7.37 -17.44
CA VAL A 368 7.08 8.76 -17.91
C VAL A 368 7.88 9.68 -17.01
N TRP A 369 7.64 9.61 -15.70
CA TRP A 369 8.31 10.49 -14.74
C TRP A 369 9.82 10.30 -14.68
N LYS A 370 10.31 9.14 -15.14
CA LYS A 370 11.74 8.83 -15.25
C LYS A 370 12.33 9.05 -16.65
N GLY A 371 11.56 9.62 -17.57
CA GLY A 371 12.00 9.80 -18.94
C GLY A 371 12.31 8.47 -19.67
N LYS A 372 11.72 7.35 -19.23
CA LYS A 372 11.98 6.01 -19.80
C LYS A 372 11.03 5.62 -20.94
N ILE A 373 10.21 6.52 -21.45
CA ILE A 373 9.36 6.29 -22.62
C ILE A 373 10.19 6.55 -23.87
N LYS A 374 10.34 5.53 -24.68
CA LYS A 374 11.09 5.61 -25.94
C LYS A 374 10.25 6.28 -27.04
N ASP A 375 10.90 6.89 -28.01
CA ASP A 375 10.25 7.52 -29.16
C ASP A 375 9.42 6.52 -29.97
N SER A 376 9.91 5.28 -30.10
CA SER A 376 9.20 4.19 -30.78
C SER A 376 7.89 3.76 -30.09
N GLU A 377 7.70 4.13 -28.82
CA GLU A 377 6.49 3.84 -28.06
C GLU A 377 5.45 4.96 -28.15
N LEU A 378 5.78 6.08 -28.82
CA LEU A 378 4.87 7.23 -28.95
C LEU A 378 4.40 7.37 -30.40
N GLU A 379 3.11 7.61 -30.54
CA GLU A 379 2.46 7.94 -31.80
C GLU A 379 1.64 9.22 -31.60
N ILE A 380 2.08 10.32 -32.18
CA ILE A 380 1.38 11.61 -32.12
C ILE A 380 0.60 11.77 -33.42
N ILE A 381 -0.71 11.80 -33.32
CA ILE A 381 -1.58 11.94 -34.48
C ILE A 381 -1.52 13.38 -34.99
N ASP A 382 -1.03 13.55 -36.23
CA ASP A 382 -0.91 14.84 -36.88
C ASP A 382 -0.08 15.84 -36.05
N LEU A 383 1.20 15.52 -35.87
CA LEU A 383 2.13 16.30 -35.05
C LEU A 383 2.20 17.77 -35.47
N GLU A 384 2.19 18.04 -36.78
CA GLU A 384 2.29 19.43 -37.29
C GLU A 384 1.05 20.25 -36.95
N ARG A 385 -0.14 19.65 -37.04
CA ARG A 385 -1.37 20.29 -36.58
C ARG A 385 -1.32 20.53 -35.06
N ILE A 386 -0.90 19.57 -34.28
CA ILE A 386 -0.78 19.72 -32.83
C ILE A 386 0.21 20.84 -32.48
N LYS A 387 1.36 20.90 -33.15
CA LYS A 387 2.32 22.00 -32.98
C LYS A 387 1.70 23.37 -33.30
N SER A 388 1.04 23.48 -34.46
CA SER A 388 0.40 24.75 -34.85
C SER A 388 -0.69 25.19 -33.87
N GLU A 389 -1.46 24.25 -33.33
CA GLU A 389 -2.55 24.52 -32.39
C GLU A 389 -2.07 24.83 -30.96
N LEU A 390 -0.96 24.23 -30.53
CA LEU A 390 -0.44 24.42 -29.17
C LEU A 390 0.60 25.53 -29.06
N ILE A 391 1.37 25.80 -30.10
CA ILE A 391 2.45 26.81 -30.08
C ILE A 391 2.13 28.05 -30.92
N GLY A 392 1.46 27.87 -32.05
CA GLY A 392 1.12 28.96 -32.96
C GLY A 392 0.06 29.92 -32.44
N ALA A 393 -0.61 29.63 -31.34
CA ALA A 393 -1.66 30.46 -30.77
C ALA A 393 -1.06 31.55 -29.86
N LYS A 394 -1.56 32.82 -30.02
CA LYS A 394 -1.15 33.94 -29.15
C LYS A 394 -1.51 33.77 -27.68
N LYS A 395 -2.46 32.87 -27.37
CA LYS A 395 -2.94 32.57 -26.01
C LYS A 395 -2.99 31.06 -25.82
N GLY A 396 -2.76 30.59 -24.60
CA GLY A 396 -3.03 29.20 -24.22
C GLY A 396 -4.52 28.83 -24.35
N GLN A 397 -4.86 27.56 -24.25
CA GLN A 397 -6.23 27.05 -24.34
C GLN A 397 -6.54 26.09 -23.19
N ILE A 398 -7.82 25.78 -22.99
CA ILE A 398 -8.27 24.73 -22.08
C ILE A 398 -8.11 23.37 -22.80
N LEU A 399 -7.40 22.44 -22.18
CA LEU A 399 -7.22 21.07 -22.64
C LEU A 399 -8.00 20.13 -21.74
N LEU A 400 -9.14 19.63 -22.24
CA LEU A 400 -9.92 18.63 -21.53
C LEU A 400 -9.31 17.24 -21.70
N THR A 401 -9.23 16.54 -20.59
CA THR A 401 -8.79 15.14 -20.54
C THR A 401 -9.84 14.28 -19.83
N ALA A 402 -9.64 12.98 -19.75
CA ALA A 402 -10.47 12.06 -18.98
C ALA A 402 -9.61 11.07 -18.19
N HIS A 403 -10.21 10.37 -17.24
CA HIS A 403 -9.57 9.21 -16.59
C HIS A 403 -9.51 8.00 -17.55
N LEU A 404 -9.19 8.26 -18.81
CA LEU A 404 -9.05 7.28 -19.88
C LEU A 404 -7.62 7.28 -20.38
N GLY A 405 -6.99 6.09 -20.37
CA GLY A 405 -5.61 5.94 -20.76
C GLY A 405 -4.63 6.54 -19.75
N ASN A 406 -3.62 7.28 -20.21
CA ASN A 406 -2.56 7.82 -19.36
C ASN A 406 -2.18 9.26 -19.74
N VAL A 407 -2.86 10.21 -19.12
CA VAL A 407 -2.68 11.66 -19.40
C VAL A 407 -1.26 12.14 -19.07
N GLU A 408 -0.58 11.53 -18.10
CA GLU A 408 0.79 11.90 -17.75
C GLU A 408 1.79 11.70 -18.91
N ILE A 409 1.45 10.84 -19.87
CA ILE A 409 2.26 10.68 -21.10
C ILE A 409 2.28 11.97 -21.93
N CYS A 410 1.29 12.84 -21.78
CA CYS A 410 1.30 14.15 -22.42
C CYS A 410 2.49 15.03 -22.00
N LYS A 411 3.18 14.73 -20.88
CA LYS A 411 4.50 15.33 -20.59
C LYS A 411 5.53 15.06 -21.69
N ALA A 412 5.41 13.92 -22.36
CA ALA A 412 6.30 13.62 -23.49
C ALA A 412 6.05 14.53 -24.72
N LEU A 413 4.92 15.25 -24.78
CA LEU A 413 4.73 16.33 -25.75
C LEU A 413 5.71 17.47 -25.50
N GLY A 414 5.96 17.83 -24.23
CA GLY A 414 6.92 18.89 -23.86
C GLY A 414 8.32 18.65 -24.43
N ALA A 415 8.74 17.39 -24.47
CA ALA A 415 10.04 17.02 -25.04
C ALA A 415 10.10 17.02 -26.60
N ARG A 416 8.95 17.11 -27.29
CA ARG A 416 8.85 17.03 -28.75
C ARG A 416 8.20 18.21 -29.42
N VAL A 417 7.53 19.00 -28.63
CA VAL A 417 6.84 20.21 -29.05
C VAL A 417 7.49 21.36 -28.28
N ASP A 418 8.61 21.85 -28.84
CA ASP A 418 9.38 22.94 -28.22
C ASP A 418 8.46 24.12 -27.89
N GLY A 419 8.53 24.61 -26.65
CA GLY A 419 7.68 25.70 -26.19
C GLY A 419 6.32 25.26 -25.63
N PHE A 420 5.95 23.97 -25.67
CA PHE A 420 4.71 23.49 -25.03
C PHE A 420 4.79 23.60 -23.52
N ARG A 421 3.84 24.31 -22.92
CA ARG A 421 3.70 24.44 -21.46
C ARG A 421 2.25 24.22 -21.04
N MET A 422 2.05 23.45 -19.98
CA MET A 422 0.71 23.12 -19.47
C MET A 422 0.66 23.13 -17.94
N VAL A 423 -0.40 23.69 -17.42
CA VAL A 423 -0.75 23.66 -15.99
C VAL A 423 -1.93 22.71 -15.79
N ILE A 424 -1.74 21.64 -15.03
CA ILE A 424 -2.84 20.72 -14.70
C ILE A 424 -3.52 21.21 -13.43
N LEU A 425 -4.83 21.45 -13.50
CA LEU A 425 -5.63 21.78 -12.33
C LEU A 425 -6.01 20.51 -11.56
N ALA A 426 -5.66 20.44 -10.29
CA ALA A 426 -5.99 19.33 -9.40
C ALA A 426 -6.59 19.83 -8.09
N TYR A 427 -7.55 19.08 -7.52
CA TYR A 427 -8.14 19.38 -6.22
C TYR A 427 -7.28 18.83 -5.09
N ASP A 428 -6.96 19.68 -4.07
CA ASP A 428 -5.95 19.40 -3.02
C ASP A 428 -6.33 18.27 -2.04
N LYS A 429 -7.62 18.05 -1.79
CA LYS A 429 -8.05 17.20 -0.65
C LYS A 429 -7.67 15.71 -0.73
N ASN A 430 -7.36 15.16 -1.90
CA ASN A 430 -7.22 13.71 -2.08
C ASN A 430 -5.82 13.21 -2.49
N SER A 431 -4.84 14.08 -2.73
CA SER A 431 -3.57 13.66 -3.34
C SER A 431 -2.31 14.38 -2.83
N ARG A 432 -2.38 15.03 -1.68
CA ARG A 432 -1.25 15.83 -1.15
C ARG A 432 0.04 15.03 -0.99
N GLU A 433 -0.03 13.85 -0.39
CA GLU A 433 1.12 12.96 -0.20
C GLU A 433 1.65 12.40 -1.54
N PHE A 434 0.74 12.05 -2.45
CA PHE A 434 1.08 11.58 -3.79
C PHE A 434 1.78 12.69 -4.60
N ASN A 435 1.26 13.91 -4.53
CA ASN A 435 1.83 15.08 -5.21
C ASN A 435 3.21 15.48 -4.66
N GLU A 436 3.45 15.35 -3.36
CA GLU A 436 4.80 15.59 -2.78
C GLU A 436 5.82 14.56 -3.27
N VAL A 437 5.42 13.30 -3.38
CA VAL A 437 6.28 12.25 -3.91
C VAL A 437 6.54 12.49 -5.40
N LEU A 438 5.53 12.92 -6.15
CA LEU A 438 5.66 13.27 -7.56
C LEU A 438 6.63 14.44 -7.81
N LYS A 439 6.54 15.52 -7.02
CA LYS A 439 7.46 16.66 -7.10
C LYS A 439 8.92 16.25 -6.91
N ARG A 440 9.19 15.23 -6.07
CA ARG A 440 10.55 14.72 -5.82
C ARG A 440 11.10 13.81 -6.92
N ILE A 441 10.22 13.20 -7.73
CA ILE A 441 10.61 12.17 -8.72
C ILE A 441 10.60 12.72 -10.15
N SER A 442 9.75 13.72 -10.44
CA SER A 442 9.72 14.32 -11.77
C SER A 442 10.99 15.14 -11.99
N GLN A 443 11.77 14.75 -12.99
CA GLN A 443 12.74 15.66 -13.58
C GLN A 443 11.95 16.84 -14.16
N ASN A 444 12.09 17.99 -13.52
CA ASN A 444 11.31 19.18 -13.85
C ASN A 444 11.95 19.85 -15.06
N ASP A 445 11.53 19.50 -16.27
CA ASP A 445 11.83 20.27 -17.49
C ASP A 445 10.98 21.56 -17.59
N GLY A 446 10.07 21.77 -16.63
CA GLY A 446 9.20 22.93 -16.56
C GLY A 446 8.02 22.93 -17.55
N SER A 447 7.93 21.95 -18.46
CA SER A 447 6.90 21.91 -19.50
C SER A 447 5.49 21.64 -18.98
N VAL A 448 5.37 20.83 -17.91
CA VAL A 448 4.09 20.51 -17.28
C VAL A 448 4.19 20.64 -15.77
N ARG A 449 3.40 21.57 -15.20
CA ARG A 449 3.31 21.81 -13.76
C ARG A 449 1.89 21.57 -13.24
N MET A 450 1.73 21.42 -11.94
CA MET A 450 0.44 21.21 -11.29
C MET A 450 0.09 22.42 -10.43
N MET A 451 -1.16 22.89 -10.54
CA MET A 451 -1.76 23.90 -9.70
C MET A 451 -2.85 23.27 -8.85
N LEU A 452 -2.72 23.38 -7.53
CA LEU A 452 -3.73 22.89 -6.59
C LEU A 452 -4.78 23.99 -6.37
N VAL A 453 -6.04 23.67 -6.63
CA VAL A 453 -7.16 24.60 -6.49
C VAL A 453 -8.15 23.99 -5.50
N ASN A 454 -8.43 24.71 -4.41
CA ASN A 454 -9.46 24.32 -3.45
C ASN A 454 -10.83 24.88 -3.86
N GLU A 455 -10.86 26.13 -4.30
CA GLU A 455 -12.02 26.86 -4.85
C GLU A 455 -11.58 27.74 -6.00
N LEU A 456 -12.46 27.92 -6.98
CA LEU A 456 -12.26 28.85 -8.09
C LEU A 456 -12.76 30.23 -7.66
N ASP A 457 -11.98 30.90 -6.83
CA ASP A 457 -12.21 32.28 -6.41
C ASP A 457 -11.65 33.30 -7.45
N VAL A 458 -11.77 34.60 -7.16
CA VAL A 458 -11.31 35.65 -8.04
C VAL A 458 -9.79 35.62 -8.24
N ALA A 459 -9.04 35.25 -7.19
CA ALA A 459 -7.57 35.19 -7.25
C ALA A 459 -7.13 34.05 -8.16
N ALA A 460 -7.74 32.85 -8.02
CA ALA A 460 -7.51 31.70 -8.88
C ALA A 460 -7.86 32.02 -10.35
N MET A 461 -8.96 32.72 -10.61
CA MET A 461 -9.34 33.12 -11.97
C MET A 461 -8.34 34.13 -12.60
N LEU A 462 -7.79 35.04 -11.82
CA LEU A 462 -6.73 35.95 -12.28
C LEU A 462 -5.44 35.18 -12.61
N GLU A 463 -5.07 34.22 -11.78
CA GLU A 463 -3.92 33.33 -12.05
C GLU A 463 -4.11 32.54 -13.33
N LEU A 464 -5.30 31.91 -13.53
CA LEU A 464 -5.63 31.21 -14.76
C LEU A 464 -5.59 32.12 -15.99
N LYS A 465 -6.01 33.38 -15.87
CA LYS A 465 -5.90 34.37 -16.93
C LYS A 465 -4.45 34.61 -17.30
N ASN A 466 -3.59 34.86 -16.32
CA ASN A 466 -2.15 35.09 -16.56
C ASN A 466 -1.49 33.88 -17.24
N ILE A 467 -1.86 32.64 -16.82
CA ILE A 467 -1.40 31.39 -17.43
C ILE A 467 -1.73 31.36 -18.92
N VAL A 468 -2.98 31.60 -19.32
CA VAL A 468 -3.36 31.53 -20.74
C VAL A 468 -2.80 32.72 -21.56
N GLU A 469 -2.65 33.89 -20.96
CA GLU A 469 -2.04 35.06 -21.61
C GLU A 469 -0.53 34.90 -21.83
N SER A 470 0.16 34.11 -20.99
CA SER A 470 1.56 33.73 -21.22
C SER A 470 1.76 32.63 -22.28
N GLY A 471 0.68 32.11 -22.88
CA GLY A 471 0.71 31.02 -23.86
C GLY A 471 0.73 29.63 -23.23
N GLU A 472 0.63 29.51 -21.91
CA GLU A 472 0.51 28.20 -21.25
C GLU A 472 -0.92 27.67 -21.34
N HIS A 473 -1.06 26.35 -21.50
CA HIS A 473 -2.34 25.68 -21.56
C HIS A 473 -2.82 25.25 -20.18
N ILE A 474 -4.13 25.10 -19.99
CA ILE A 474 -4.72 24.61 -18.75
C ILE A 474 -5.34 23.23 -18.98
N GLY A 475 -4.79 22.20 -18.35
CA GLY A 475 -5.31 20.82 -18.39
C GLY A 475 -6.35 20.56 -17.29
N ILE A 476 -7.54 20.07 -17.65
CA ILE A 476 -8.63 19.79 -16.71
C ILE A 476 -9.26 18.44 -17.03
N MET A 477 -9.57 17.61 -16.00
CA MET A 477 -10.37 16.40 -16.17
C MET A 477 -11.84 16.74 -16.39
N GLY A 478 -12.40 16.31 -17.52
CA GLY A 478 -13.78 16.63 -17.93
C GLY A 478 -14.82 15.57 -17.56
N ASP A 479 -14.37 14.37 -17.20
CA ASP A 479 -15.22 13.20 -16.95
C ASP A 479 -15.61 12.99 -15.48
N ARG A 480 -15.33 13.93 -14.57
CA ARG A 480 -15.76 13.90 -13.17
C ARG A 480 -16.42 15.20 -12.76
N THR A 481 -17.52 15.07 -12.01
CA THR A 481 -18.18 16.23 -11.40
C THR A 481 -17.34 16.78 -10.24
N PRO A 482 -17.31 18.12 -10.02
CA PRO A 482 -16.58 18.70 -8.91
C PRO A 482 -17.23 18.35 -7.57
N ILE A 483 -16.45 18.55 -6.51
CA ILE A 483 -16.93 18.39 -5.12
C ILE A 483 -18.05 19.43 -4.88
N GLY A 484 -19.23 18.96 -4.46
CA GLY A 484 -20.39 19.82 -4.21
C GLY A 484 -21.49 19.72 -5.28
N GLY A 485 -21.20 19.19 -6.47
CA GLY A 485 -22.22 18.91 -7.50
C GLY A 485 -22.77 20.11 -8.27
N ASP A 486 -22.45 21.35 -7.87
CA ASP A 486 -23.11 22.58 -8.35
C ASP A 486 -22.80 22.96 -9.80
N LYS A 487 -21.80 22.33 -10.43
CA LYS A 487 -21.37 22.60 -11.81
C LYS A 487 -21.44 21.36 -12.69
N ALA A 488 -22.55 20.63 -12.58
CA ALA A 488 -22.82 19.43 -13.38
C ALA A 488 -23.96 19.69 -14.37
N ALA A 489 -23.81 19.22 -15.61
CA ALA A 489 -24.85 19.20 -16.61
C ALA A 489 -25.16 17.76 -17.02
N ARG A 490 -26.43 17.42 -17.14
CA ARG A 490 -26.90 16.12 -17.61
C ARG A 490 -26.82 16.03 -19.11
N VAL A 491 -26.13 15.00 -19.60
CA VAL A 491 -25.99 14.66 -21.01
C VAL A 491 -26.04 13.14 -21.19
N LYS A 492 -26.43 12.68 -22.38
CA LYS A 492 -26.39 11.25 -22.69
C LYS A 492 -24.96 10.77 -22.90
N PHE A 493 -24.58 9.74 -22.15
CA PHE A 493 -23.31 9.02 -22.29
C PHE A 493 -23.59 7.52 -22.32
N LEU A 494 -23.14 6.84 -23.37
CA LEU A 494 -23.41 5.43 -23.63
C LEU A 494 -24.93 5.10 -23.56
N GLY A 495 -25.74 6.00 -24.11
CA GLY A 495 -27.22 5.86 -24.18
C GLY A 495 -27.98 6.21 -22.90
N LYS A 496 -27.29 6.48 -21.76
CA LYS A 496 -27.92 6.83 -20.49
C LYS A 496 -27.57 8.24 -20.05
N GLU A 497 -28.46 8.88 -19.29
CA GLU A 497 -28.23 10.19 -18.70
C GLU A 497 -27.10 10.09 -17.64
N ALA A 498 -26.09 10.97 -17.75
CA ALA A 498 -24.98 11.06 -16.82
C ALA A 498 -24.61 12.52 -16.54
N ASN A 499 -24.03 12.76 -15.37
CA ASN A 499 -23.60 14.08 -14.94
C ASN A 499 -22.15 14.35 -15.32
N PHE A 500 -21.91 15.40 -16.10
CA PHE A 500 -20.57 15.84 -16.48
C PHE A 500 -20.27 17.25 -15.97
N ASN A 501 -18.98 17.51 -15.70
CA ASN A 501 -18.51 18.82 -15.26
C ASN A 501 -18.57 19.84 -16.40
N TYR A 502 -19.31 20.94 -16.23
CA TYR A 502 -19.33 22.05 -17.19
C TYR A 502 -18.41 23.22 -16.79
N GLY A 503 -17.77 23.16 -15.62
CA GLY A 503 -16.84 24.17 -15.12
C GLY A 503 -15.72 24.56 -16.10
N PRO A 504 -15.06 23.60 -16.79
CA PRO A 504 -14.06 23.92 -17.80
C PRO A 504 -14.56 24.84 -18.92
N TYR A 505 -15.80 24.67 -19.35
CA TYR A 505 -16.41 25.50 -20.38
C TYR A 505 -16.71 26.92 -19.88
N LEU A 506 -17.09 27.05 -18.58
CA LEU A 506 -17.23 28.36 -17.96
C LEU A 506 -15.90 29.10 -17.94
N ILE A 507 -14.81 28.41 -17.53
CA ILE A 507 -13.47 28.97 -17.52
C ILE A 507 -13.07 29.42 -18.92
N ALA A 508 -13.25 28.56 -19.94
CA ALA A 508 -12.95 28.88 -21.33
C ALA A 508 -13.73 30.11 -21.83
N GLY A 509 -15.03 30.19 -21.52
CA GLY A 509 -15.90 31.32 -21.91
C GLY A 509 -15.55 32.61 -21.20
N ILE A 510 -15.22 32.59 -19.91
CA ILE A 510 -14.80 33.75 -19.13
C ILE A 510 -13.43 34.28 -19.62
N LEU A 511 -12.48 33.37 -19.87
CA LEU A 511 -11.13 33.74 -20.34
C LEU A 511 -11.08 34.05 -21.85
N GLY A 512 -12.15 33.76 -22.60
CA GLY A 512 -12.22 33.95 -24.04
C GLY A 512 -11.19 33.14 -24.81
N VAL A 513 -10.96 31.89 -24.40
CA VAL A 513 -9.97 31.00 -25.00
C VAL A 513 -10.61 29.74 -25.62
N LYS A 514 -9.90 29.12 -26.55
CA LYS A 514 -10.25 27.86 -27.20
C LYS A 514 -10.30 26.73 -26.17
N ILE A 515 -11.16 25.75 -26.41
CA ILE A 515 -11.22 24.48 -25.67
C ILE A 515 -11.05 23.31 -26.63
N SER A 516 -10.14 22.40 -26.30
CA SER A 516 -9.86 21.18 -27.05
C SER A 516 -9.79 20.00 -26.09
N SER A 517 -9.99 18.77 -26.58
CA SER A 517 -9.77 17.57 -25.79
C SER A 517 -8.43 16.92 -26.17
N LEU A 518 -7.66 16.54 -25.15
CA LEU A 518 -6.35 15.90 -25.28
C LEU A 518 -6.46 14.45 -24.77
N TRP A 519 -6.15 13.51 -25.63
CA TRP A 519 -6.30 12.08 -25.38
C TRP A 519 -4.94 11.37 -25.43
N CYS A 520 -4.75 10.40 -24.55
CA CYS A 520 -3.59 9.51 -24.60
C CYS A 520 -4.00 8.09 -24.24
N GLN A 521 -4.07 7.22 -25.25
CA GLN A 521 -4.48 5.82 -25.13
C GLN A 521 -3.32 4.91 -25.51
N LYS A 522 -3.27 3.71 -24.92
CA LYS A 522 -2.30 2.68 -25.32
C LYS A 522 -2.96 1.74 -26.33
N ILE A 523 -2.55 1.82 -27.57
CA ILE A 523 -3.09 1.02 -28.70
C ILE A 523 -1.92 0.26 -29.30
N GLU A 524 -2.03 -1.07 -29.44
CA GLU A 524 -0.99 -1.93 -30.01
C GLU A 524 0.42 -1.72 -29.40
N GLY A 525 0.43 -1.47 -28.09
CA GLY A 525 1.68 -1.25 -27.34
C GLY A 525 2.25 0.17 -27.40
N LYS A 526 1.72 1.04 -28.28
CA LYS A 526 2.13 2.44 -28.42
C LYS A 526 1.18 3.38 -27.70
N PHE A 527 1.71 4.48 -27.19
CA PHE A 527 0.91 5.58 -26.64
C PHE A 527 0.51 6.54 -27.76
N ARG A 528 -0.75 6.47 -28.13
CA ARG A 528 -1.32 7.34 -29.15
C ARG A 528 -1.85 8.62 -28.51
N ILE A 529 -1.26 9.76 -28.89
CA ILE A 529 -1.65 11.09 -28.42
C ILE A 529 -2.41 11.78 -29.54
N ASP A 530 -3.58 12.35 -29.21
CA ASP A 530 -4.43 13.05 -30.16
C ASP A 530 -5.06 14.29 -29.50
N LEU A 531 -5.21 15.36 -30.28
CA LEU A 531 -5.81 16.63 -29.90
C LEU A 531 -7.02 16.89 -30.77
N VAL A 532 -8.21 16.98 -30.18
CA VAL A 532 -9.48 17.21 -30.90
C VAL A 532 -10.05 18.58 -30.49
N PRO A 533 -10.19 19.54 -31.40
CA PRO A 533 -10.83 20.81 -31.12
C PRO A 533 -12.31 20.61 -30.75
N LEU A 534 -12.77 21.24 -29.67
CA LEU A 534 -14.16 21.20 -29.23
C LEU A 534 -14.89 22.50 -29.57
N ALA A 535 -14.28 23.64 -29.28
CA ALA A 535 -14.81 24.95 -29.63
C ALA A 535 -13.69 26.01 -29.71
N SER A 536 -13.74 26.87 -30.72
CA SER A 536 -12.86 28.04 -30.83
C SER A 536 -13.23 29.13 -29.80
N THR A 537 -14.51 29.22 -29.45
CA THR A 537 -15.06 30.15 -28.46
C THR A 537 -16.26 29.50 -27.76
N VAL A 538 -16.34 29.67 -26.44
CA VAL A 538 -17.51 29.21 -25.67
C VAL A 538 -18.41 30.39 -25.38
N LYS A 539 -19.62 30.39 -25.94
CA LYS A 539 -20.62 31.44 -25.67
C LYS A 539 -21.42 31.09 -24.43
N LEU A 540 -21.36 31.97 -23.43
CA LEU A 540 -22.09 31.80 -22.17
C LEU A 540 -23.45 32.54 -22.26
N GLY A 541 -24.55 31.86 -21.94
CA GLY A 541 -25.90 32.42 -21.82
C GLY A 541 -26.28 32.67 -20.36
N ARG A 542 -27.55 33.12 -20.13
CA ARG A 542 -28.09 33.26 -18.76
C ARG A 542 -28.18 31.91 -18.05
N ASP A 543 -28.70 30.89 -18.72
CA ASP A 543 -28.58 29.50 -18.26
C ASP A 543 -27.26 28.91 -18.75
N LYS A 544 -26.30 28.87 -17.83
CA LYS A 544 -24.94 28.41 -18.12
C LYS A 544 -24.90 26.92 -18.50
N ALA A 545 -25.70 26.08 -17.85
CA ALA A 545 -25.76 24.65 -18.13
C ALA A 545 -26.31 24.35 -19.51
N ALA A 546 -27.40 25.05 -19.91
CA ALA A 546 -27.97 24.94 -21.23
C ALA A 546 -27.03 25.44 -22.32
N ALA A 547 -26.37 26.59 -22.09
CA ALA A 547 -25.44 27.20 -23.06
C ALA A 547 -24.23 26.32 -23.39
N VAL A 548 -23.76 25.52 -22.45
CA VAL A 548 -22.57 24.65 -22.66
C VAL A 548 -22.93 23.24 -23.10
N ARG A 549 -24.21 22.88 -23.13
CA ARG A 549 -24.66 21.49 -23.40
C ARG A 549 -24.19 20.95 -24.75
N GLU A 550 -24.21 21.76 -25.80
CA GLU A 550 -23.71 21.36 -27.10
C GLU A 550 -22.23 21.04 -27.12
N TYR A 551 -21.42 21.95 -26.54
CA TYR A 551 -19.96 21.73 -26.43
C TYR A 551 -19.64 20.50 -25.60
N LEU A 552 -20.36 20.30 -24.50
CA LEU A 552 -20.21 19.15 -23.62
C LEU A 552 -20.58 17.85 -24.37
N GLN A 553 -21.64 17.86 -25.21
CA GLN A 553 -22.01 16.68 -25.97
C GLN A 553 -20.97 16.30 -27.04
N ILE A 554 -20.24 17.27 -27.60
CA ILE A 554 -19.10 16.97 -28.51
C ILE A 554 -18.02 16.22 -27.75
N TYR A 555 -17.62 16.67 -26.56
CA TYR A 555 -16.65 16.00 -25.72
C TYR A 555 -17.11 14.59 -25.31
N VAL A 556 -18.37 14.43 -24.94
CA VAL A 556 -18.94 13.14 -24.54
C VAL A 556 -18.92 12.15 -25.70
N ARG A 557 -19.24 12.57 -26.93
CA ARG A 557 -19.13 11.73 -28.13
C ARG A 557 -17.68 11.27 -28.38
N GLU A 558 -16.72 12.17 -28.20
CA GLU A 558 -15.31 11.79 -28.29
C GLU A 558 -14.93 10.77 -27.21
N LEU A 559 -15.36 10.96 -25.96
CA LEU A 559 -15.13 9.99 -24.88
C LEU A 559 -15.76 8.63 -25.21
N GLU A 560 -16.99 8.60 -25.78
CA GLU A 560 -17.66 7.37 -26.25
C GLU A 560 -16.82 6.66 -27.32
N ASN A 561 -16.31 7.40 -28.30
CA ASN A 561 -15.46 6.85 -29.36
C ASN A 561 -14.16 6.26 -28.79
N ARG A 562 -13.55 6.93 -27.82
CA ARG A 562 -12.34 6.44 -27.12
C ARG A 562 -12.64 5.20 -26.28
N CYS A 563 -13.78 5.14 -25.60
CA CYS A 563 -14.22 3.96 -24.87
C CYS A 563 -14.48 2.75 -25.81
N LYS A 564 -14.99 2.97 -27.02
CA LYS A 564 -15.12 1.91 -28.05
C LYS A 564 -13.76 1.37 -28.51
N GLN A 565 -12.78 2.25 -28.73
CA GLN A 565 -11.44 1.88 -29.19
C GLN A 565 -10.66 1.12 -28.13
N THR A 566 -10.76 1.54 -26.86
CA THR A 566 -10.00 0.98 -25.74
C THR A 566 -10.90 0.75 -24.52
N PRO A 567 -11.78 -0.25 -24.55
CA PRO A 567 -12.86 -0.44 -23.57
C PRO A 567 -12.36 -0.76 -22.16
N VAL A 568 -11.11 -1.14 -22.01
CA VAL A 568 -10.49 -1.45 -20.71
C VAL A 568 -9.73 -0.27 -20.09
N GLN A 569 -9.60 0.86 -20.78
CA GLN A 569 -8.74 1.97 -20.35
C GLN A 569 -9.48 3.15 -19.75
N TRP A 570 -10.80 3.13 -19.61
CA TRP A 570 -11.53 4.14 -18.85
C TRP A 570 -11.60 3.72 -17.38
N PHE A 571 -10.84 4.43 -16.53
CA PHE A 571 -10.61 4.07 -15.13
C PHE A 571 -11.63 4.72 -14.20
N ASN A 572 -12.91 4.41 -14.44
CA ASN A 572 -14.02 4.88 -13.64
C ASN A 572 -14.52 3.79 -12.68
N PHE A 573 -13.97 3.75 -11.46
CA PHE A 573 -14.27 2.76 -10.43
C PHE A 573 -15.37 3.20 -9.45
N PHE A 574 -16.10 4.28 -9.75
CA PHE A 574 -17.20 4.77 -8.96
C PHE A 574 -18.52 4.71 -9.76
N ASP A 575 -19.63 4.88 -9.06
CA ASP A 575 -20.96 4.90 -9.66
C ASP A 575 -21.15 6.19 -10.47
N PHE A 576 -21.16 6.08 -11.78
CA PHE A 576 -21.11 7.21 -12.70
C PHE A 576 -22.50 7.69 -13.13
N TRP A 577 -23.51 6.79 -13.17
CA TRP A 577 -24.83 7.08 -13.67
C TRP A 577 -25.87 7.38 -12.59
N ARG A 578 -25.48 7.51 -11.34
CA ARG A 578 -26.36 7.95 -10.25
C ARG A 578 -26.42 9.45 -10.08
#